data_bb0d706a41c72014840352aa41fc41b4
#
_entry.id   bb0d706a41c72014840352aa41fc41b4
#
_cell.length_a   1.000
_cell.length_b   1.000
_cell.length_c   1.000
_cell.angle_alpha   90.00
_cell.angle_beta   90.00
_cell.angle_gamma   90.00
#
_symmetry.space_group_name_H-M   'P 1'
#
loop_
_entity.id
_entity.type
_entity.pdbx_description
1 polymer ?
#
loop_
_entity_poly.entity_id
_entity_poly.type
_entity_poly.pdbx_seq_one_letter_code
_entity_poly.pdbx_strand_id
1 'polypeptide(L)'
;LIKEVIVVEGRDDITAVKQAVEAEVIAVGGFGINAKVIDRIREAQKRKGVIVLTDPDFAGEKIRSIIAKRVKGIKHAYIAQEDGIKGDDIGVENATPEVIIEALNRAKISEEVVEEIYTPQDMFYFKLTGDATSKKRRIILGKELGIGYGNANQMLTRLNKYAITKEEFVKAIKAIEKEMEENN
;
A
#
# COMPACT_ATOMS: atom_id res chain seq x y z
N LEU A 1 -8.46 17.15 6.46
CA LEU A 1 -7.81 16.86 7.76
C LEU A 1 -7.85 15.35 8.00
N ILE A 2 -6.68 14.70 8.05
CA ILE A 2 -6.57 13.28 8.38
C ILE A 2 -6.57 13.17 9.90
N LYS A 3 -7.51 12.38 10.45
CA LYS A 3 -7.65 12.19 11.91
C LYS A 3 -6.69 11.13 12.44
N GLU A 4 -6.37 10.15 11.60
CA GLU A 4 -5.48 9.04 11.94
C GLU A 4 -4.04 9.51 12.11
N VAL A 5 -3.29 8.76 12.92
CA VAL A 5 -1.84 8.90 13.02
C VAL A 5 -1.19 8.16 11.86
N ILE A 6 -0.28 8.81 11.15
CA ILE A 6 0.44 8.22 10.02
C ILE A 6 1.74 7.61 10.53
N VAL A 7 2.00 6.35 10.18
CA VAL A 7 3.23 5.64 10.53
C VAL A 7 4.08 5.47 9.28
N VAL A 8 5.32 5.94 9.34
CA VAL A 8 6.31 5.94 8.25
C VAL A 8 7.62 5.29 8.69
N GLU A 9 8.57 5.12 7.77
CA GLU A 9 9.86 4.48 8.06
C GLU A 9 10.83 5.42 8.76
N GLY A 10 11.07 6.58 8.20
CA GLY A 10 12.15 7.49 8.57
C GLY A 10 11.75 8.93 8.82
N ARG A 11 12.78 9.77 9.02
CA ARG A 11 12.59 11.21 9.31
C ARG A 11 12.24 12.01 8.07
N ASP A 12 12.76 11.62 6.92
CA ASP A 12 12.52 12.33 5.66
C ASP A 12 11.08 12.12 5.20
N ASP A 13 10.52 10.93 5.44
CA ASP A 13 9.09 10.65 5.23
C ASP A 13 8.19 11.50 6.12
N ILE A 14 8.59 11.77 7.39
CA ILE A 14 7.84 12.68 8.27
C ILE A 14 7.72 14.05 7.61
N THR A 15 8.81 14.53 7.01
CA THR A 15 8.86 15.85 6.37
C THR A 15 7.92 15.86 5.16
N ALA A 16 7.99 14.84 4.29
CA ALA A 16 7.15 14.72 3.12
C ALA A 16 5.65 14.64 3.49
N VAL A 17 5.30 13.80 4.46
CA VAL A 17 3.91 13.67 4.93
C VAL A 17 3.39 14.98 5.53
N LYS A 18 4.20 15.69 6.35
CA LYS A 18 3.79 16.97 6.95
C LYS A 18 3.66 18.11 5.94
N GLN A 19 4.37 18.04 4.82
CA GLN A 19 4.17 18.98 3.69
C GLN A 19 2.85 18.70 2.95
N ALA A 20 2.43 17.44 2.90
CA ALA A 20 1.21 17.03 2.21
C ALA A 20 -0.05 17.23 3.07
N VAL A 21 0.00 16.89 4.36
CA VAL A 21 -1.17 16.88 5.25
C VAL A 21 -0.84 17.34 6.66
N GLU A 22 -1.83 17.92 7.32
CA GLU A 22 -1.78 18.18 8.75
C GLU A 22 -2.21 16.91 9.51
N ALA A 23 -1.22 16.16 10.03
CA ALA A 23 -1.43 14.93 10.78
C ALA A 23 -0.31 14.67 11.79
N GLU A 24 -0.61 13.85 12.79
CA GLU A 24 0.42 13.30 13.68
C GLU A 24 1.17 12.18 12.96
N VAL A 25 2.51 12.18 13.01
CA VAL A 25 3.34 11.20 12.29
C VAL A 25 4.29 10.52 13.28
N ILE A 26 4.42 9.19 13.17
CA ILE A 26 5.35 8.35 13.92
C ILE A 26 6.31 7.69 12.94
N ALA A 27 7.63 7.90 13.09
CA ALA A 27 8.64 7.12 12.38
C ALA A 27 9.03 5.89 13.19
N VAL A 28 9.22 4.75 12.50
CA VAL A 28 9.60 3.49 13.17
C VAL A 28 11.11 3.29 13.31
N GLY A 29 11.91 3.96 12.49
CA GLY A 29 13.37 3.90 12.54
C GLY A 29 13.97 2.62 11.92
N GLY A 30 13.32 2.07 10.89
CA GLY A 30 13.78 0.90 10.13
C GLY A 30 13.31 -0.45 10.71
N PHE A 31 14.00 -1.53 10.36
CA PHE A 31 13.56 -2.91 10.67
C PHE A 31 13.54 -3.26 12.17
N GLY A 32 14.36 -2.61 12.96
CA GLY A 32 14.48 -2.85 14.40
C GLY A 32 13.39 -2.19 15.22
N ILE A 33 12.14 -2.25 14.77
CA ILE A 33 11.01 -1.60 15.47
C ILE A 33 10.97 -2.06 16.91
N ASN A 34 11.33 -1.17 17.83
CA ASN A 34 11.38 -1.50 19.25
C ASN A 34 9.97 -1.55 19.88
N ALA A 35 9.86 -2.19 21.05
CA ALA A 35 8.60 -2.36 21.75
C ALA A 35 7.91 -1.02 22.05
N LYS A 36 8.67 0.02 22.43
CA LYS A 36 8.12 1.35 22.76
C LYS A 36 7.43 2.01 21.56
N VAL A 37 7.98 1.83 20.34
CA VAL A 37 7.37 2.35 19.13
C VAL A 37 6.07 1.59 18.82
N ILE A 38 6.07 0.26 18.95
CA ILE A 38 4.85 -0.54 18.79
C ILE A 38 3.77 -0.13 19.81
N ASP A 39 4.13 0.11 21.05
CA ASP A 39 3.19 0.56 22.09
C ASP A 39 2.60 1.94 21.75
N ARG A 40 3.41 2.87 21.24
CA ARG A 40 2.92 4.17 20.74
C ARG A 40 1.93 4.01 19.57
N ILE A 41 2.25 3.13 18.62
CA ILE A 41 1.36 2.83 17.47
C ILE A 41 0.05 2.22 17.98
N ARG A 42 0.11 1.30 18.94
CA ARG A 42 -1.08 0.67 19.55
C ARG A 42 -1.98 1.68 20.26
N GLU A 43 -1.39 2.61 21.02
CA GLU A 43 -2.15 3.68 21.67
C GLU A 43 -2.74 4.68 20.64
N ALA A 44 -2.00 5.01 19.60
CA ALA A 44 -2.51 5.83 18.50
C ALA A 44 -3.70 5.15 17.80
N GLN A 45 -3.59 3.84 17.54
CA GLN A 45 -4.66 3.04 16.92
C GLN A 45 -5.95 3.07 17.76
N LYS A 46 -5.85 2.92 19.08
CA LYS A 46 -7.01 2.96 19.98
C LYS A 46 -7.71 4.33 19.99
N ARG A 47 -6.94 5.41 19.88
CA ARG A 47 -7.49 6.78 20.04
C ARG A 47 -7.95 7.43 18.76
N LYS A 48 -7.19 7.27 17.69
CA LYS A 48 -7.40 8.01 16.43
C LYS A 48 -7.46 7.11 15.20
N GLY A 49 -7.02 5.85 15.32
CA GLY A 49 -6.71 5.03 14.17
C GLY A 49 -5.30 5.29 13.63
N VAL A 50 -4.79 4.35 12.86
CA VAL A 50 -3.44 4.41 12.26
C VAL A 50 -3.51 4.09 10.78
N ILE A 51 -2.77 4.87 9.98
CA ILE A 51 -2.46 4.56 8.57
C ILE A 51 -0.97 4.29 8.48
N VAL A 52 -0.58 3.13 7.95
CA VAL A 52 0.82 2.80 7.64
C VAL A 52 1.10 3.18 6.19
N LEU A 53 2.08 4.05 6.00
CA LEU A 53 2.61 4.48 4.72
C LEU A 53 4.12 4.24 4.72
N THR A 54 4.58 3.23 4.00
CA THR A 54 5.98 2.84 3.89
C THR A 54 6.43 2.89 2.44
N ASP A 55 7.74 2.87 2.22
CA ASP A 55 8.32 2.87 0.89
C ASP A 55 7.81 1.71 0.04
N PRO A 56 7.65 1.93 -1.28
CA PRO A 56 7.15 0.91 -2.20
C PRO A 56 8.24 -0.09 -2.59
N ASP A 57 8.95 -0.63 -1.60
CA ASP A 57 10.06 -1.57 -1.74
C ASP A 57 9.92 -2.77 -0.79
N PHE A 58 10.91 -3.66 -0.81
CA PHE A 58 10.94 -4.85 0.04
C PHE A 58 11.05 -4.48 1.54
N ALA A 59 11.81 -3.45 1.86
CA ALA A 59 12.03 -2.99 3.22
C ALA A 59 10.72 -2.47 3.83
N GLY A 60 10.03 -1.60 3.10
CA GLY A 60 8.75 -1.05 3.50
C GLY A 60 7.68 -2.10 3.70
N GLU A 61 7.63 -3.12 2.83
CA GLU A 61 6.69 -4.24 2.99
C GLU A 61 6.96 -5.07 4.24
N LYS A 62 8.24 -5.28 4.58
CA LYS A 62 8.62 -5.98 5.80
C LYS A 62 8.22 -5.21 7.05
N ILE A 63 8.48 -3.90 7.10
CA ILE A 63 8.07 -3.00 8.19
C ILE A 63 6.55 -3.03 8.35
N ARG A 64 5.81 -2.86 7.26
CA ARG A 64 4.34 -2.94 7.22
C ARG A 64 3.82 -4.26 7.81
N SER A 65 4.41 -5.38 7.40
CA SER A 65 4.05 -6.71 7.90
C SER A 65 4.31 -6.87 9.41
N ILE A 66 5.44 -6.35 9.91
CA ILE A 66 5.77 -6.39 11.35
C ILE A 66 4.73 -5.60 12.16
N ILE A 67 4.34 -4.41 11.70
CA ILE A 67 3.35 -3.58 12.39
C ILE A 67 1.99 -4.27 12.38
N ALA A 68 1.54 -4.75 11.22
CA ALA A 68 0.23 -5.40 11.05
C ALA A 68 0.04 -6.66 11.91
N LYS A 69 1.14 -7.41 12.16
CA LYS A 69 1.11 -8.57 13.06
C LYS A 69 0.92 -8.19 14.53
N ARG A 70 1.33 -6.99 14.94
CA ARG A 70 1.37 -6.55 16.34
C ARG A 70 0.25 -5.57 16.70
N VAL A 71 -0.32 -4.89 15.70
CA VAL A 71 -1.40 -3.90 15.87
C VAL A 71 -2.49 -4.19 14.85
N LYS A 72 -3.68 -4.53 15.34
CA LYS A 72 -4.84 -4.88 14.50
C LYS A 72 -5.64 -3.65 14.09
N GLY A 73 -6.39 -3.78 12.99
CA GLY A 73 -7.32 -2.75 12.50
C GLY A 73 -6.65 -1.52 11.88
N ILE A 74 -5.35 -1.56 11.63
CA ILE A 74 -4.63 -0.48 10.94
C ILE A 74 -5.01 -0.42 9.47
N LYS A 75 -4.98 0.79 8.92
CA LYS A 75 -5.13 1.03 7.49
C LYS A 75 -3.77 0.99 6.80
N HIS A 76 -3.76 0.61 5.54
CA HIS A 76 -2.56 0.56 4.70
C HIS A 76 -2.72 1.49 3.51
N ALA A 77 -1.84 2.48 3.40
CA ALA A 77 -1.69 3.34 2.23
C ALA A 77 -0.50 2.86 1.39
N TYR A 78 -0.61 3.01 0.07
CA TYR A 78 0.41 2.59 -0.89
C TYR A 78 0.68 3.68 -1.91
N ILE A 79 1.97 3.94 -2.15
CA ILE A 79 2.47 4.75 -3.27
C ILE A 79 2.93 3.79 -4.36
N ALA A 80 2.67 4.11 -5.63
CA ALA A 80 3.23 3.36 -6.74
C ALA A 80 4.76 3.59 -6.80
N GLN A 81 5.53 2.57 -7.21
CA GLN A 81 6.99 2.70 -7.28
C GLN A 81 7.41 3.89 -8.15
N GLU A 82 6.78 4.08 -9.30
CA GLU A 82 7.06 5.17 -10.23
C GLU A 82 6.87 6.56 -9.60
N ASP A 83 5.94 6.70 -8.65
CA ASP A 83 5.63 7.95 -7.96
C ASP A 83 6.58 8.24 -6.77
N GLY A 84 7.33 7.24 -6.32
CA GLY A 84 8.32 7.33 -5.23
C GLY A 84 9.78 7.29 -5.70
N ILE A 85 10.05 7.31 -7.03
CA ILE A 85 11.40 7.20 -7.59
C ILE A 85 12.01 8.59 -7.81
N LYS A 86 13.26 8.77 -7.35
CA LYS A 86 14.11 9.92 -7.67
C LYS A 86 15.54 9.45 -7.92
N GLY A 87 15.93 9.35 -9.20
CA GLY A 87 17.19 8.72 -9.58
C GLY A 87 17.19 7.23 -9.23
N ASP A 88 18.15 6.79 -8.43
CA ASP A 88 18.25 5.41 -7.95
C ASP A 88 17.56 5.17 -6.59
N ASP A 89 16.95 6.22 -6.03
CA ASP A 89 16.30 6.19 -4.72
C ASP A 89 14.79 6.01 -4.83
N ILE A 90 14.22 5.19 -3.94
CA ILE A 90 12.79 4.88 -3.90
C ILE A 90 12.30 5.09 -2.48
N GLY A 91 11.43 6.09 -2.28
CA GLY A 91 10.89 6.39 -0.96
C GLY A 91 9.66 7.29 -1.00
N VAL A 92 8.95 7.31 0.12
CA VAL A 92 7.81 8.22 0.36
C VAL A 92 8.26 9.68 0.28
N GLU A 93 9.49 9.99 0.71
CA GLU A 93 10.07 11.32 0.67
C GLU A 93 10.23 11.89 -0.75
N ASN A 94 10.25 11.03 -1.76
CA ASN A 94 10.37 11.42 -3.17
C ASN A 94 9.01 11.69 -3.84
N ALA A 95 7.91 11.29 -3.19
CA ALA A 95 6.56 11.49 -3.72
C ALA A 95 6.09 12.94 -3.56
N THR A 96 5.27 13.41 -4.52
CA THR A 96 4.65 14.73 -4.40
C THR A 96 3.57 14.75 -3.31
N PRO A 97 3.23 15.92 -2.74
CA PRO A 97 2.15 16.05 -1.77
C PRO A 97 0.82 15.47 -2.26
N GLU A 98 0.49 15.63 -3.54
CA GLU A 98 -0.74 15.14 -4.15
C GLU A 98 -0.78 13.61 -4.15
N VAL A 99 0.32 12.95 -4.48
CA VAL A 99 0.47 11.48 -4.46
C VAL A 99 0.29 10.95 -3.03
N ILE A 100 0.91 11.60 -2.04
CA ILE A 100 0.77 11.23 -0.63
C ILE A 100 -0.68 11.37 -0.18
N ILE A 101 -1.34 12.49 -0.51
CA ILE A 101 -2.76 12.74 -0.17
C ILE A 101 -3.65 11.66 -0.79
N GLU A 102 -3.44 11.33 -2.07
CA GLU A 102 -4.21 10.30 -2.75
C GLU A 102 -4.02 8.93 -2.09
N ALA A 103 -2.77 8.54 -1.80
CA ALA A 103 -2.46 7.28 -1.13
C ALA A 103 -3.16 7.17 0.23
N LEU A 104 -3.12 8.24 1.03
CA LEU A 104 -3.76 8.29 2.35
C LEU A 104 -5.29 8.18 2.25
N ASN A 105 -5.91 8.88 1.29
CA ASN A 105 -7.36 8.84 1.05
C ASN A 105 -7.84 7.44 0.59
N ARG A 106 -6.97 6.67 -0.05
CA ARG A 106 -7.26 5.31 -0.55
C ARG A 106 -6.83 4.21 0.42
N ALA A 107 -6.36 4.57 1.63
CA ALA A 107 -5.91 3.60 2.62
C ALA A 107 -6.99 2.58 2.98
N LYS A 108 -6.64 1.29 2.96
CA LYS A 108 -7.56 0.16 3.17
C LYS A 108 -7.26 -0.56 4.48
N ILE A 109 -8.31 -0.96 5.19
CA ILE A 109 -8.22 -1.82 6.38
C ILE A 109 -8.02 -3.26 5.91
N SER A 110 -7.14 -4.01 6.59
CA SER A 110 -7.06 -5.45 6.44
C SER A 110 -8.20 -6.12 7.18
N GLU A 111 -8.98 -6.96 6.50
CA GLU A 111 -9.99 -7.79 7.13
C GLU A 111 -9.33 -8.82 8.06
N GLU A 112 -9.92 -9.05 9.23
CA GLU A 112 -9.46 -10.09 10.17
C GLU A 112 -9.87 -11.49 9.69
N VAL A 113 -11.06 -11.61 9.12
CA VAL A 113 -11.57 -12.82 8.46
C VAL A 113 -11.49 -12.58 6.96
N VAL A 114 -10.57 -13.25 6.29
CA VAL A 114 -10.38 -13.12 4.84
C VAL A 114 -11.32 -14.06 4.11
N GLU A 115 -12.27 -13.49 3.38
CA GLU A 115 -13.10 -14.25 2.44
C GLU A 115 -12.31 -14.45 1.13
N GLU A 116 -12.22 -15.69 0.63
CA GLU A 116 -11.55 -15.99 -0.64
C GLU A 116 -12.47 -15.66 -1.82
N ILE A 117 -12.50 -14.38 -2.20
CA ILE A 117 -13.27 -13.88 -3.35
C ILE A 117 -12.53 -14.16 -4.65
N TYR A 118 -11.19 -14.08 -4.61
CA TYR A 118 -10.28 -14.27 -5.74
C TYR A 118 -9.42 -15.52 -5.54
N THR A 119 -9.18 -16.25 -6.62
CA THR A 119 -8.45 -17.51 -6.66
C THR A 119 -7.21 -17.45 -7.54
N PRO A 120 -6.27 -18.41 -7.43
CA PRO A 120 -5.16 -18.51 -8.39
C PRO A 120 -5.62 -18.65 -9.85
N GLN A 121 -6.78 -19.24 -10.11
CA GLN A 121 -7.39 -19.36 -11.43
C GLN A 121 -7.77 -18.00 -11.99
N ASP A 122 -8.32 -17.10 -11.16
CA ASP A 122 -8.61 -15.73 -11.57
C ASP A 122 -7.32 -14.98 -11.95
N MET A 123 -6.25 -15.15 -11.15
CA MET A 123 -4.95 -14.56 -11.46
C MET A 123 -4.41 -15.01 -12.81
N PHE A 124 -4.59 -16.28 -13.16
CA PHE A 124 -4.18 -16.83 -14.45
C PHE A 124 -5.09 -16.32 -15.57
N TYR A 125 -6.41 -16.37 -15.42
CA TYR A 125 -7.40 -15.95 -16.40
C TYR A 125 -7.20 -14.50 -16.84
N PHE A 126 -6.95 -13.60 -15.89
CA PHE A 126 -6.72 -12.17 -16.14
C PHE A 126 -5.25 -11.85 -16.46
N LYS A 127 -4.41 -12.85 -16.74
CA LYS A 127 -2.98 -12.71 -17.06
C LYS A 127 -2.20 -11.92 -15.99
N LEU A 128 -2.60 -12.04 -14.73
CA LEU A 128 -1.89 -11.48 -13.60
C LEU A 128 -0.75 -12.41 -13.12
N THR A 129 -0.72 -13.64 -13.66
CA THR A 129 0.36 -14.62 -13.54
C THR A 129 0.43 -15.48 -14.81
N GLY A 130 1.58 -16.11 -15.07
CA GLY A 130 1.75 -17.07 -16.16
C GLY A 130 1.85 -16.45 -17.57
N ASP A 131 1.98 -15.13 -17.70
CA ASP A 131 2.09 -14.42 -18.98
C ASP A 131 3.28 -13.44 -18.95
N ALA A 132 3.90 -13.17 -20.09
CA ALA A 132 5.04 -12.25 -20.21
C ALA A 132 4.71 -10.83 -19.72
N THR A 133 3.45 -10.41 -19.83
CA THR A 133 2.95 -9.09 -19.41
C THR A 133 2.50 -9.05 -17.93
N SER A 134 2.47 -10.20 -17.24
CA SER A 134 1.89 -10.31 -15.89
C SER A 134 2.46 -9.31 -14.88
N LYS A 135 3.77 -9.04 -14.94
CA LYS A 135 4.39 -8.06 -14.04
C LYS A 135 3.82 -6.65 -14.28
N LYS A 136 3.78 -6.21 -15.54
CA LYS A 136 3.22 -4.89 -15.93
C LYS A 136 1.76 -4.79 -15.52
N ARG A 137 0.97 -5.83 -15.78
CA ARG A 137 -0.46 -5.89 -15.43
C ARG A 137 -0.67 -5.76 -13.92
N ARG A 138 0.16 -6.42 -13.07
CA ARG A 138 0.08 -6.26 -11.61
C ARG A 138 0.49 -4.88 -11.12
N ILE A 139 1.45 -4.21 -11.77
CA ILE A 139 1.82 -2.84 -11.45
C ILE A 139 0.61 -1.92 -11.65
N ILE A 140 -0.04 -2.00 -12.81
CA ILE A 140 -1.23 -1.20 -13.13
C ILE A 140 -2.37 -1.54 -12.15
N LEU A 141 -2.64 -2.83 -11.93
CA LEU A 141 -3.68 -3.29 -11.00
C LEU A 141 -3.48 -2.69 -9.58
N GLY A 142 -2.25 -2.77 -9.07
CA GLY A 142 -1.92 -2.26 -7.74
C GLY A 142 -2.12 -0.76 -7.62
N LYS A 143 -1.80 -0.01 -8.68
CA LYS A 143 -2.02 1.43 -8.77
C LYS A 143 -3.53 1.75 -8.84
N GLU A 144 -4.26 1.12 -9.76
CA GLU A 144 -5.70 1.32 -9.93
C GLU A 144 -6.51 1.02 -8.66
N LEU A 145 -6.15 -0.04 -7.93
CA LEU A 145 -6.83 -0.42 -6.70
C LEU A 145 -6.30 0.26 -5.43
N GLY A 146 -5.16 0.97 -5.51
CA GLY A 146 -4.52 1.59 -4.34
C GLY A 146 -4.00 0.57 -3.32
N ILE A 147 -3.58 -0.62 -3.78
CA ILE A 147 -3.06 -1.70 -2.95
C ILE A 147 -1.56 -1.97 -3.16
N GLY A 148 -0.91 -1.14 -3.96
CA GLY A 148 0.51 -1.22 -4.28
C GLY A 148 0.89 -2.43 -5.14
N TYR A 149 2.13 -2.41 -5.68
CA TYR A 149 2.67 -3.54 -6.42
C TYR A 149 3.00 -4.72 -5.51
N GLY A 150 2.79 -5.93 -6.01
CA GLY A 150 3.19 -7.17 -5.38
C GLY A 150 3.49 -8.27 -6.42
N ASN A 151 4.21 -9.31 -6.02
CA ASN A 151 4.26 -10.54 -6.81
C ASN A 151 2.87 -11.20 -6.88
N ALA A 152 2.72 -12.28 -7.65
CA ALA A 152 1.41 -12.90 -7.86
C ALA A 152 0.72 -13.31 -6.54
N ASN A 153 1.47 -13.92 -5.60
CA ASN A 153 0.92 -14.35 -4.31
C ASN A 153 0.54 -13.15 -3.42
N GLN A 154 1.39 -12.12 -3.37
CA GLN A 154 1.11 -10.90 -2.63
C GLN A 154 -0.13 -10.18 -3.17
N MET A 155 -0.26 -10.09 -4.49
CA MET A 155 -1.41 -9.46 -5.14
C MET A 155 -2.70 -10.21 -4.83
N LEU A 156 -2.72 -11.55 -4.98
CA LEU A 156 -3.86 -12.37 -4.62
C LEU A 156 -4.25 -12.20 -3.15
N THR A 157 -3.25 -12.24 -2.26
CA THR A 157 -3.47 -12.01 -0.82
C THR A 157 -4.10 -10.64 -0.56
N ARG A 158 -3.63 -9.57 -1.22
CA ARG A 158 -4.16 -8.23 -1.04
C ARG A 158 -5.56 -8.05 -1.59
N LEU A 159 -5.87 -8.65 -2.75
CA LEU A 159 -7.22 -8.62 -3.33
C LEU A 159 -8.25 -9.15 -2.33
N ASN A 160 -7.95 -10.27 -1.68
CA ASN A 160 -8.84 -10.88 -0.68
C ASN A 160 -8.80 -10.12 0.66
N LYS A 161 -7.60 -9.84 1.18
CA LYS A 161 -7.40 -9.22 2.49
C LYS A 161 -7.99 -7.81 2.60
N TYR A 162 -8.00 -7.06 1.51
CA TYR A 162 -8.59 -5.72 1.46
C TYR A 162 -10.03 -5.71 0.94
N ALA A 163 -10.65 -6.88 0.85
CA ALA A 163 -12.03 -7.08 0.42
C ALA A 163 -12.36 -6.30 -0.88
N ILE A 164 -11.45 -6.37 -1.86
CA ILE A 164 -11.66 -5.70 -3.15
C ILE A 164 -12.92 -6.26 -3.80
N THR A 165 -13.88 -5.38 -4.10
CA THR A 165 -15.13 -5.81 -4.74
C THR A 165 -14.91 -6.25 -6.19
N LYS A 166 -15.82 -7.06 -6.72
CA LYS A 166 -15.78 -7.47 -8.13
C LYS A 166 -15.90 -6.28 -9.07
N GLU A 167 -16.67 -5.26 -8.70
CA GLU A 167 -16.82 -4.02 -9.46
C GLU A 167 -15.51 -3.24 -9.54
N GLU A 168 -14.82 -3.04 -8.39
CA GLU A 168 -13.50 -2.41 -8.34
C GLU A 168 -12.50 -3.18 -9.21
N PHE A 169 -12.47 -4.51 -9.08
CA PHE A 169 -11.56 -5.36 -9.83
C PHE A 169 -11.82 -5.29 -11.34
N VAL A 170 -13.07 -5.43 -11.79
CA VAL A 170 -13.42 -5.35 -13.22
C VAL A 170 -13.08 -3.98 -13.81
N LYS A 171 -13.30 -2.90 -13.05
CA LYS A 171 -12.90 -1.55 -13.47
C LYS A 171 -11.39 -1.45 -13.66
N ALA A 172 -10.61 -1.99 -12.72
CA ALA A 172 -9.15 -2.00 -12.80
C ALA A 172 -8.64 -2.86 -13.98
N ILE A 173 -9.26 -4.02 -14.25
CA ILE A 173 -8.92 -4.84 -15.42
C ILE A 173 -9.18 -4.07 -16.74
N LYS A 174 -10.29 -3.35 -16.86
CA LYS A 174 -10.55 -2.50 -18.02
C LYS A 174 -9.49 -1.41 -18.22
N ALA A 175 -9.02 -0.80 -17.14
CA ALA A 175 -7.93 0.17 -17.20
C ALA A 175 -6.62 -0.48 -17.66
N ILE A 176 -6.32 -1.69 -17.19
CA ILE A 176 -5.16 -2.46 -17.66
C ILE A 176 -5.24 -2.69 -19.18
N GLU A 177 -6.36 -3.21 -19.68
CA GLU A 177 -6.49 -3.50 -21.11
C GLU A 177 -6.28 -2.25 -21.96
N LYS A 178 -6.90 -1.13 -21.56
CA LYS A 178 -6.73 0.16 -22.23
C LYS A 178 -5.26 0.60 -22.27
N GLU A 179 -4.57 0.57 -21.14
CA GLU A 179 -3.15 0.98 -21.07
C GLU A 179 -2.22 0.04 -21.84
N MET A 180 -2.55 -1.25 -21.89
CA MET A 180 -1.80 -2.23 -22.69
C MET A 180 -1.97 -2.04 -24.17
N GLU A 181 -3.15 -1.60 -24.65
CA GLU A 181 -3.43 -1.27 -26.05
C GLU A 181 -2.71 0.01 -26.50
N GLU A 182 -2.71 1.05 -25.65
CA GLU A 182 -2.06 2.34 -25.95
C GLU A 182 -0.52 2.26 -26.03
N ASN A 183 0.09 1.22 -25.44
CA ASN A 183 1.54 1.01 -25.40
C ASN A 183 2.05 -0.07 -26.36
N ASN A 184 1.21 -0.59 -27.27
CA ASN A 184 1.57 -1.48 -28.38
C ASN A 184 1.62 -0.71 -29.69
#